data_e982ca1dd82880bef55f9ea03ae02522
#
_entry.id   e982ca1dd82880bef55f9ea03ae02522
#
_cell.length_a   1.000
_cell.length_b   1.000
_cell.length_c   1.000
_cell.angle_alpha   90.00
_cell.angle_beta   90.00
_cell.angle_gamma   90.00
#
_symmetry.space_group_name_H-M   'P 1'
#
loop_
_entity.id
_entity.type
_entity.pdbx_description
1 polymer ?
#
loop_
_entity_poly.entity_id
_entity_poly.type
_entity_poly.pdbx_seq_one_letter_code
_entity_poly.pdbx_strand_id
1 'polypeptide(L)'
;RYTAGYHPETGKRIIKNVLGKTQAECKAKLSAAMEATRGIDVSRADEYTVATWLRSWYEIYAKPNIRISTANRYQLMVEQYTIPRIGSIKLTKLTAHDLQKLYKDLMENGRIDRKSGHGNPGLSSTTVRSLHLMLHSALERAVKERLILRNPTEDCIAPKVQKIEMQILPPEHIKDYLEAADRRGLLPMFYLELVTGLRKGEITALLWSDLDIQNKTISVSKQYVKNPNGELTLSRPKTETSVRKVSIPQEAVDLLMAEHGKHPENPYMFPSPTTGEMYYPD
;
A
#
# COMPACT_ATOMS: atom_id res chain seq x y z
N ARG A 1 -3.43 -22.15 -40.08
CA ARG A 1 -2.67 -20.92 -39.86
C ARG A 1 -3.57 -19.72 -40.00
N TYR A 2 -3.40 -18.71 -39.16
CA TYR A 2 -4.08 -17.42 -39.27
C TYR A 2 -3.14 -16.27 -38.90
N THR A 3 -3.43 -15.08 -39.43
CA THR A 3 -2.70 -13.86 -39.04
C THR A 3 -3.29 -13.36 -37.74
N ALA A 4 -2.51 -13.39 -36.67
CA ALA A 4 -2.94 -12.92 -35.35
C ALA A 4 -2.72 -11.41 -35.16
N GLY A 5 -1.86 -10.79 -35.99
CA GLY A 5 -1.52 -9.37 -35.97
C GLY A 5 -0.32 -9.07 -36.87
N TYR A 6 0.21 -7.86 -36.74
CA TYR A 6 1.40 -7.39 -37.44
C TYR A 6 2.39 -6.81 -36.44
N HIS A 7 3.68 -7.01 -36.65
CA HIS A 7 4.72 -6.42 -35.81
C HIS A 7 4.78 -4.90 -36.06
N PRO A 8 4.67 -4.05 -35.02
CA PRO A 8 4.50 -2.60 -35.21
C PRO A 8 5.69 -1.93 -35.93
N GLU A 9 6.93 -2.39 -35.67
CA GLU A 9 8.14 -1.79 -36.25
C GLU A 9 8.50 -2.36 -37.62
N THR A 10 8.24 -3.63 -37.87
CA THR A 10 8.70 -4.31 -39.09
C THR A 10 7.57 -4.57 -40.09
N GLY A 11 6.31 -4.36 -39.73
CA GLY A 11 5.14 -4.66 -40.57
C GLY A 11 4.95 -6.15 -40.88
N LYS A 12 5.79 -7.05 -40.36
CA LYS A 12 5.71 -8.49 -40.60
C LYS A 12 4.49 -9.11 -39.94
N ARG A 13 3.83 -10.04 -40.65
CA ARG A 13 2.68 -10.78 -40.14
C ARG A 13 3.06 -11.72 -38.99
N ILE A 14 2.35 -11.64 -37.88
CA ILE A 14 2.43 -12.61 -36.78
C ILE A 14 1.46 -13.74 -37.09
N ILE A 15 2.01 -14.92 -37.43
CA ILE A 15 1.21 -16.09 -37.84
C ILE A 15 1.15 -17.07 -36.67
N LYS A 16 -0.05 -17.49 -36.29
CA LYS A 16 -0.27 -18.56 -35.30
C LYS A 16 -0.83 -19.81 -36.00
N ASN A 17 -0.44 -20.99 -35.49
CA ASN A 17 -0.89 -22.28 -35.99
C ASN A 17 -1.94 -22.86 -35.04
N VAL A 18 -2.96 -23.48 -35.62
CA VAL A 18 -3.98 -24.26 -34.90
C VAL A 18 -3.96 -25.68 -35.47
N LEU A 19 -3.94 -26.65 -34.60
CA LEU A 19 -3.92 -28.07 -34.97
C LEU A 19 -5.16 -28.75 -34.40
N GLY A 20 -5.78 -29.62 -35.19
CA GLY A 20 -6.92 -30.46 -34.80
C GLY A 20 -6.79 -31.84 -35.42
N LYS A 21 -7.38 -32.85 -34.80
CA LYS A 21 -7.42 -34.22 -35.31
C LYS A 21 -8.37 -34.37 -36.48
N THR A 22 -9.41 -33.52 -36.56
CA THR A 22 -10.38 -33.46 -37.65
C THR A 22 -10.47 -32.04 -38.21
N GLN A 23 -10.99 -31.92 -39.45
CA GLN A 23 -11.22 -30.62 -40.08
C GLN A 23 -12.22 -29.77 -39.28
N ALA A 24 -13.29 -30.39 -38.75
CA ALA A 24 -14.28 -29.71 -37.93
C ALA A 24 -13.66 -29.16 -36.62
N GLU A 25 -12.85 -29.97 -35.95
CA GLU A 25 -12.10 -29.55 -34.74
C GLU A 25 -11.13 -28.42 -35.03
N CYS A 26 -10.39 -28.52 -36.14
CA CYS A 26 -9.45 -27.50 -36.57
C CYS A 26 -10.16 -26.15 -36.87
N LYS A 27 -11.32 -26.20 -37.53
CA LYS A 27 -12.13 -25.05 -37.86
C LYS A 27 -12.71 -24.40 -36.59
N ALA A 28 -13.22 -25.19 -35.65
CA ALA A 28 -13.72 -24.70 -34.37
C ALA A 28 -12.63 -24.04 -33.54
N LYS A 29 -11.45 -24.69 -33.42
CA LYS A 29 -10.30 -24.13 -32.73
C LYS A 29 -9.75 -22.87 -33.39
N LEU A 30 -9.78 -22.81 -34.72
CA LEU A 30 -9.37 -21.63 -35.47
C LEU A 30 -10.30 -20.44 -35.20
N SER A 31 -11.62 -20.67 -35.27
CA SER A 31 -12.60 -19.64 -34.95
C SER A 31 -12.46 -19.12 -33.52
N ALA A 32 -12.34 -20.01 -32.57
CA ALA A 32 -12.11 -19.65 -31.16
C ALA A 32 -10.79 -18.87 -30.96
N ALA A 33 -9.72 -19.27 -31.62
CA ALA A 33 -8.42 -18.58 -31.53
C ALA A 33 -8.45 -17.19 -32.17
N MET A 34 -9.16 -17.04 -33.29
CA MET A 34 -9.36 -15.71 -33.95
C MET A 34 -10.21 -14.79 -33.08
N GLU A 35 -11.29 -15.31 -32.47
CA GLU A 35 -12.14 -14.57 -31.55
C GLU A 35 -11.36 -14.13 -30.30
N ALA A 36 -10.56 -15.04 -29.70
CA ALA A 36 -9.74 -14.77 -28.53
C ALA A 36 -8.62 -13.74 -28.77
N THR A 37 -8.23 -13.51 -30.03
CA THR A 37 -7.19 -12.52 -30.38
C THR A 37 -7.79 -11.24 -30.95
N ARG A 38 -9.09 -11.22 -31.21
CA ARG A 38 -9.78 -10.05 -31.75
C ARG A 38 -9.77 -8.91 -30.74
N GLY A 39 -9.12 -7.79 -31.11
CA GLY A 39 -8.99 -6.62 -30.25
C GLY A 39 -7.77 -6.60 -29.33
N ILE A 40 -6.92 -7.67 -29.33
CA ILE A 40 -5.62 -7.68 -28.63
C ILE A 40 -4.52 -7.22 -29.60
N ASP A 41 -3.58 -6.43 -29.10
CA ASP A 41 -2.30 -6.21 -29.78
C ASP A 41 -1.37 -7.41 -29.53
N VAL A 42 -1.51 -8.44 -30.36
CA VAL A 42 -0.81 -9.72 -30.20
C VAL A 42 0.71 -9.56 -30.21
N SER A 43 1.24 -8.54 -30.89
CA SER A 43 2.67 -8.28 -30.96
C SER A 43 3.23 -7.92 -29.59
N ARG A 44 2.51 -7.13 -28.83
CA ARG A 44 2.88 -6.68 -27.48
C ARG A 44 2.42 -7.65 -26.40
N ALA A 45 1.24 -8.24 -26.55
CA ALA A 45 0.63 -9.11 -25.54
C ALA A 45 1.44 -10.38 -25.26
N ASP A 46 2.07 -10.97 -26.29
CA ASP A 46 2.89 -12.18 -26.16
C ASP A 46 4.25 -11.91 -25.48
N GLU A 47 4.69 -10.66 -25.38
CA GLU A 47 5.96 -10.27 -24.73
C GLU A 47 5.83 -10.26 -23.19
N TYR A 48 4.62 -10.00 -22.69
CA TYR A 48 4.43 -9.83 -21.26
C TYR A 48 4.12 -11.13 -20.51
N THR A 49 4.86 -11.33 -19.43
CA THR A 49 4.45 -12.18 -18.30
C THR A 49 3.76 -11.29 -17.24
N VAL A 50 3.10 -11.91 -16.26
CA VAL A 50 2.55 -11.18 -15.10
C VAL A 50 3.64 -10.35 -14.41
N ALA A 51 4.85 -10.91 -14.24
CA ALA A 51 5.98 -10.21 -13.62
C ALA A 51 6.40 -8.97 -14.40
N THR A 52 6.64 -9.11 -15.71
CA THR A 52 7.10 -8.00 -16.53
C THR A 52 6.05 -6.91 -16.67
N TRP A 53 4.77 -7.30 -16.77
CA TRP A 53 3.67 -6.34 -16.80
C TRP A 53 3.53 -5.57 -15.49
N LEU A 54 3.50 -6.25 -14.34
CA LEU A 54 3.31 -5.60 -13.04
C LEU A 54 4.45 -4.63 -12.71
N ARG A 55 5.69 -4.95 -13.06
CA ARG A 55 6.82 -4.03 -12.91
C ARG A 55 6.68 -2.80 -13.80
N SER A 56 6.35 -3.00 -15.09
CA SER A 56 6.10 -1.91 -16.03
C SER A 56 4.95 -1.02 -15.58
N TRP A 57 3.83 -1.62 -15.17
CA TRP A 57 2.68 -0.89 -14.65
C TRP A 57 3.03 -0.09 -13.39
N TYR A 58 3.78 -0.71 -12.47
CA TYR A 58 4.19 -0.05 -11.24
C TYR A 58 5.04 1.19 -11.51
N GLU A 59 6.09 1.07 -12.31
CA GLU A 59 7.01 2.18 -12.56
C GLU A 59 6.39 3.28 -13.43
N ILE A 60 5.61 2.93 -14.44
CA ILE A 60 5.09 3.89 -15.42
C ILE A 60 3.76 4.53 -14.97
N TYR A 61 2.84 3.74 -14.41
CA TYR A 61 1.48 4.19 -14.15
C TYR A 61 1.16 4.41 -12.68
N ALA A 62 1.65 3.54 -11.78
CA ALA A 62 1.27 3.63 -10.38
C ALA A 62 2.16 4.60 -9.60
N LYS A 63 3.46 4.35 -9.56
CA LYS A 63 4.44 5.06 -8.72
C LYS A 63 4.43 6.57 -8.88
N PRO A 64 4.32 7.16 -10.11
CA PRO A 64 4.27 8.61 -10.26
C PRO A 64 3.01 9.26 -9.71
N ASN A 65 1.92 8.50 -9.56
CA ASN A 65 0.60 9.01 -9.23
C ASN A 65 0.13 8.66 -7.80
N ILE A 66 0.95 7.97 -7.01
CA ILE A 66 0.61 7.55 -5.66
C ILE A 66 1.65 8.06 -4.65
N ARG A 67 1.26 8.12 -3.39
CA ARG A 67 2.18 8.52 -2.31
C ARG A 67 3.25 7.46 -2.08
N ILE A 68 4.41 7.89 -1.59
CA ILE A 68 5.58 7.03 -1.28
C ILE A 68 5.16 5.80 -0.45
N SER A 69 4.38 5.98 0.60
CA SER A 69 3.93 4.86 1.45
C SER A 69 3.06 3.83 0.71
N THR A 70 2.23 4.29 -0.24
CA THR A 70 1.43 3.41 -1.10
C THR A 70 2.32 2.73 -2.15
N ALA A 71 3.27 3.46 -2.72
CA ALA A 71 4.24 2.94 -3.68
C ALA A 71 5.06 1.80 -3.07
N ASN A 72 5.57 1.98 -1.85
CA ASN A 72 6.29 0.96 -1.10
C ASN A 72 5.45 -0.30 -0.86
N ARG A 73 4.19 -0.11 -0.47
CA ARG A 73 3.26 -1.21 -0.28
C ARG A 73 2.96 -1.94 -1.59
N TYR A 74 2.80 -1.22 -2.71
CA TYR A 74 2.58 -1.83 -4.01
C TYR A 74 3.82 -2.59 -4.48
N GLN A 75 5.02 -2.03 -4.29
CA GLN A 75 6.27 -2.71 -4.60
C GLN A 75 6.41 -4.03 -3.83
N LEU A 76 6.13 -4.02 -2.52
CA LEU A 76 6.10 -5.22 -1.70
C LEU A 76 5.09 -6.26 -2.23
N MET A 77 3.87 -5.81 -2.58
CA MET A 77 2.82 -6.68 -3.11
C MET A 77 3.21 -7.30 -4.45
N VAL A 78 3.86 -6.54 -5.32
CA VAL A 78 4.34 -7.01 -6.62
C VAL A 78 5.50 -7.99 -6.44
N GLU A 79 6.58 -7.56 -5.78
CA GLU A 79 7.84 -8.31 -5.77
C GLU A 79 7.83 -9.50 -4.80
N GLN A 80 7.20 -9.39 -3.64
CA GLN A 80 7.27 -10.41 -2.61
C GLN A 80 6.06 -11.34 -2.59
N TYR A 81 4.88 -10.85 -2.95
CA TYR A 81 3.67 -11.65 -2.86
C TYR A 81 3.20 -12.21 -4.20
N THR A 82 3.24 -11.42 -5.26
CA THR A 82 2.65 -11.80 -6.55
C THR A 82 3.65 -12.52 -7.46
N ILE A 83 4.79 -11.90 -7.74
CA ILE A 83 5.76 -12.41 -8.71
C ILE A 83 6.29 -13.81 -8.36
N PRO A 84 6.64 -14.14 -7.10
CA PRO A 84 7.14 -15.48 -6.78
C PRO A 84 6.13 -16.60 -7.03
N ARG A 85 4.83 -16.28 -7.10
CA ARG A 85 3.74 -17.26 -7.20
C ARG A 85 3.16 -17.40 -8.61
N ILE A 86 2.93 -16.28 -9.26
CA ILE A 86 2.27 -16.25 -10.58
C ILE A 86 3.02 -15.44 -11.63
N GLY A 87 4.19 -14.91 -11.31
CA GLY A 87 4.94 -13.99 -12.17
C GLY A 87 5.37 -14.60 -13.52
N SER A 88 5.60 -15.92 -13.59
CA SER A 88 5.99 -16.62 -14.80
C SER A 88 4.84 -16.86 -15.79
N ILE A 89 3.61 -16.69 -15.35
CA ILE A 89 2.42 -16.90 -16.20
C ILE A 89 2.40 -15.81 -17.29
N LYS A 90 2.17 -16.21 -18.55
CA LYS A 90 1.92 -15.26 -19.64
C LYS A 90 0.68 -14.43 -19.33
N LEU A 91 0.77 -13.11 -19.50
CA LEU A 91 -0.32 -12.19 -19.16
C LEU A 91 -1.66 -12.57 -19.83
N THR A 92 -1.60 -13.01 -21.09
CA THR A 92 -2.75 -13.47 -21.88
C THR A 92 -3.35 -14.81 -21.39
N LYS A 93 -2.63 -15.55 -20.53
CA LYS A 93 -3.08 -16.85 -19.98
C LYS A 93 -3.46 -16.78 -18.53
N LEU A 94 -3.32 -15.61 -17.89
CA LEU A 94 -3.72 -15.44 -16.49
C LEU A 94 -5.25 -15.61 -16.35
N THR A 95 -5.65 -16.47 -15.42
CA THR A 95 -7.07 -16.77 -15.17
C THR A 95 -7.50 -16.30 -13.78
N ALA A 96 -8.82 -16.16 -13.60
CA ALA A 96 -9.40 -15.91 -12.28
C ALA A 96 -9.07 -17.03 -11.28
N HIS A 97 -8.94 -18.27 -11.76
CA HIS A 97 -8.57 -19.42 -10.93
C HIS A 97 -7.13 -19.29 -10.37
N ASP A 98 -6.18 -18.81 -11.17
CA ASP A 98 -4.81 -18.57 -10.71
C ASP A 98 -4.76 -17.49 -9.63
N LEU A 99 -5.53 -16.43 -9.81
CA LEU A 99 -5.67 -15.36 -8.82
C LEU A 99 -6.34 -15.85 -7.54
N GLN A 100 -7.37 -16.70 -7.66
CA GLN A 100 -8.06 -17.25 -6.50
C GLN A 100 -7.15 -18.18 -5.68
N LYS A 101 -6.29 -18.98 -6.36
CA LYS A 101 -5.25 -19.79 -5.70
C LYS A 101 -4.21 -18.91 -5.01
N LEU A 102 -3.78 -17.81 -5.66
CA LEU A 102 -2.89 -16.82 -5.07
C LEU A 102 -3.46 -16.26 -3.76
N TYR A 103 -4.74 -15.85 -3.76
CA TYR A 103 -5.37 -15.28 -2.56
C TYR A 103 -5.43 -16.30 -1.43
N LYS A 104 -5.79 -17.56 -1.75
CA LYS A 104 -5.80 -18.65 -0.76
C LYS A 104 -4.42 -18.88 -0.17
N ASP A 105 -3.40 -19.06 -1.00
CA ASP A 105 -2.04 -19.30 -0.53
C ASP A 105 -1.50 -18.14 0.33
N LEU A 106 -1.78 -16.90 -0.06
CA LEU A 106 -1.39 -15.73 0.73
C LEU A 106 -2.06 -15.67 2.10
N MET A 107 -3.34 -16.09 2.21
CA MET A 107 -4.02 -16.17 3.49
C MET A 107 -3.51 -17.31 4.37
N GLU A 108 -2.99 -18.37 3.79
CA GLU A 108 -2.45 -19.53 4.51
C GLU A 108 -0.96 -19.40 4.83
N ASN A 109 -0.14 -18.89 3.88
CA ASN A 109 1.33 -18.96 3.92
C ASN A 109 2.03 -17.64 3.53
N GLY A 110 1.30 -16.53 3.42
CA GLY A 110 1.83 -15.29 2.81
C GLY A 110 2.77 -14.48 3.69
N ARG A 111 2.92 -14.76 4.97
CA ARG A 111 3.75 -13.97 5.88
C ARG A 111 5.23 -14.20 5.64
N ILE A 112 5.95 -13.14 5.28
CA ILE A 112 7.38 -13.17 4.98
C ILE A 112 8.20 -13.05 6.28
N ASP A 113 7.79 -12.18 7.20
CA ASP A 113 8.46 -12.00 8.48
C ASP A 113 7.91 -12.98 9.52
N ARG A 114 8.70 -14.01 9.79
CA ARG A 114 8.41 -15.03 10.81
C ARG A 114 8.95 -14.68 12.21
N LYS A 115 9.72 -13.57 12.33
CA LYS A 115 10.39 -13.20 13.59
C LYS A 115 9.43 -12.62 14.63
N SER A 116 8.23 -12.26 14.28
CA SER A 116 7.28 -11.55 15.15
C SER A 116 6.49 -12.45 16.13
N GLY A 117 6.81 -13.75 16.25
CA GLY A 117 6.14 -14.64 17.22
C GLY A 117 4.64 -14.87 17.02
N HIS A 118 4.05 -14.30 15.98
CA HIS A 118 2.63 -14.47 15.65
C HIS A 118 2.43 -15.84 15.01
N GLY A 119 1.65 -16.70 15.64
CA GLY A 119 1.45 -18.09 15.26
C GLY A 119 0.76 -18.33 13.90
N ASN A 120 0.30 -17.29 13.22
CA ASN A 120 -0.37 -17.43 11.91
C ASN A 120 0.62 -17.12 10.77
N PRO A 121 0.92 -18.10 9.89
CA PRO A 121 1.80 -17.91 8.74
C PRO A 121 1.16 -17.13 7.58
N GLY A 122 -0.15 -16.88 7.62
CA GLY A 122 -0.89 -16.22 6.57
C GLY A 122 -0.98 -14.69 6.71
N LEU A 123 -1.36 -14.04 5.63
CA LEU A 123 -1.71 -12.62 5.62
C LEU A 123 -3.17 -12.43 6.04
N SER A 124 -3.45 -11.25 6.59
CA SER A 124 -4.85 -10.87 6.90
C SER A 124 -5.67 -10.72 5.62
N SER A 125 -6.98 -11.00 5.72
CA SER A 125 -7.94 -10.77 4.62
C SER A 125 -7.92 -9.33 4.11
N THR A 126 -7.68 -8.36 4.98
CA THR A 126 -7.51 -6.94 4.61
C THR A 126 -6.30 -6.72 3.71
N THR A 127 -5.18 -7.38 4.01
CA THR A 127 -3.95 -7.28 3.19
C THR A 127 -4.17 -7.93 1.82
N VAL A 128 -4.75 -9.13 1.78
CA VAL A 128 -5.02 -9.83 0.53
C VAL A 128 -6.07 -9.10 -0.32
N ARG A 129 -7.09 -8.50 0.32
CA ARG A 129 -8.04 -7.64 -0.39
C ARG A 129 -7.37 -6.40 -1.00
N SER A 130 -6.42 -5.79 -0.29
CA SER A 130 -5.66 -4.66 -0.84
C SER A 130 -4.81 -5.07 -2.04
N LEU A 131 -4.23 -6.28 -2.00
CA LEU A 131 -3.51 -6.85 -3.14
C LEU A 131 -4.47 -7.12 -4.32
N HIS A 132 -5.67 -7.64 -4.07
CA HIS A 132 -6.69 -7.81 -5.12
C HIS A 132 -7.01 -6.47 -5.80
N LEU A 133 -7.20 -5.40 -5.04
CA LEU A 133 -7.49 -4.06 -5.60
C LEU A 133 -6.31 -3.50 -6.42
N MET A 134 -5.09 -3.73 -5.98
CA MET A 134 -3.88 -3.36 -6.73
C MET A 134 -3.79 -4.14 -8.05
N LEU A 135 -3.99 -5.47 -8.02
CA LEU A 135 -4.02 -6.31 -9.22
C LEU A 135 -5.15 -5.93 -10.17
N HIS A 136 -6.34 -5.61 -9.63
CA HIS A 136 -7.45 -5.11 -10.44
C HIS A 136 -7.06 -3.86 -11.21
N SER A 137 -6.45 -2.88 -10.55
CA SER A 137 -5.97 -1.66 -11.22
C SER A 137 -4.91 -1.93 -12.30
N ALA A 138 -3.96 -2.83 -12.01
CA ALA A 138 -2.91 -3.18 -12.95
C ALA A 138 -3.43 -3.92 -14.19
N LEU A 139 -4.36 -4.85 -13.99
CA LEU A 139 -4.94 -5.64 -15.07
C LEU A 139 -6.00 -4.87 -15.86
N GLU A 140 -6.71 -3.95 -15.21
CA GLU A 140 -7.59 -2.98 -15.90
C GLU A 140 -6.78 -2.08 -16.86
N ARG A 141 -5.57 -1.68 -16.44
CA ARG A 141 -4.66 -0.97 -17.34
C ARG A 141 -4.21 -1.85 -18.51
N ALA A 142 -3.96 -3.14 -18.28
CA ALA A 142 -3.63 -4.08 -19.36
C ALA A 142 -4.76 -4.24 -20.39
N VAL A 143 -6.02 -4.19 -19.95
CA VAL A 143 -7.18 -4.17 -20.86
C VAL A 143 -7.17 -2.90 -21.72
N LYS A 144 -6.95 -1.71 -21.10
CA LYS A 144 -6.87 -0.43 -21.82
C LYS A 144 -5.71 -0.37 -22.81
N GLU A 145 -4.60 -1.05 -22.51
CA GLU A 145 -3.44 -1.22 -23.41
C GLU A 145 -3.66 -2.32 -24.48
N ARG A 146 -4.82 -2.98 -24.46
CA ARG A 146 -5.16 -4.09 -25.37
C ARG A 146 -4.21 -5.30 -25.27
N LEU A 147 -3.61 -5.51 -24.10
CA LEU A 147 -2.76 -6.68 -23.82
C LEU A 147 -3.58 -7.90 -23.45
N ILE A 148 -4.74 -7.69 -22.83
CA ILE A 148 -5.73 -8.72 -22.50
C ILE A 148 -7.14 -8.22 -22.86
N LEU A 149 -8.08 -9.14 -23.09
CA LEU A 149 -9.46 -8.77 -23.50
C LEU A 149 -10.31 -8.32 -22.33
N ARG A 150 -10.14 -8.93 -21.17
CA ARG A 150 -10.91 -8.66 -19.97
C ARG A 150 -10.04 -8.81 -18.74
N ASN A 151 -10.45 -8.17 -17.68
CA ASN A 151 -9.74 -8.22 -16.41
C ASN A 151 -10.13 -9.49 -15.63
N PRO A 152 -9.22 -10.46 -15.43
CA PRO A 152 -9.56 -11.70 -14.75
C PRO A 152 -9.88 -11.53 -13.26
N THR A 153 -9.57 -10.38 -12.65
CA THR A 153 -9.95 -10.10 -11.27
C THR A 153 -11.45 -9.89 -11.08
N GLU A 154 -12.18 -9.52 -12.15
CA GLU A 154 -13.64 -9.32 -12.09
C GLU A 154 -14.38 -10.62 -11.80
N ASP A 155 -13.84 -11.75 -12.27
CA ASP A 155 -14.39 -13.08 -12.03
C ASP A 155 -13.93 -13.68 -10.68
N CYS A 156 -13.12 -12.93 -9.88
CA CYS A 156 -12.62 -13.41 -8.59
C CYS A 156 -13.54 -13.05 -7.42
N ILE A 157 -13.58 -13.93 -6.44
CA ILE A 157 -14.19 -13.64 -5.14
C ILE A 157 -13.16 -12.93 -4.27
N ALA A 158 -13.31 -11.62 -4.12
CA ALA A 158 -12.40 -10.83 -3.27
C ALA A 158 -12.54 -11.25 -1.79
N PRO A 159 -11.42 -11.36 -1.04
CA PRO A 159 -11.48 -11.72 0.38
C PRO A 159 -12.39 -10.77 1.18
N LYS A 160 -13.26 -11.37 2.01
CA LYS A 160 -14.14 -10.59 2.91
C LYS A 160 -13.31 -10.05 4.06
N VAL A 161 -13.41 -8.74 4.29
CA VAL A 161 -12.79 -8.09 5.45
C VAL A 161 -13.76 -8.16 6.61
N GLN A 162 -13.33 -8.79 7.69
CA GLN A 162 -14.05 -8.73 8.95
C GLN A 162 -13.78 -7.37 9.60
N LYS A 163 -14.83 -6.62 9.90
CA LYS A 163 -14.71 -5.42 10.73
C LYS A 163 -14.43 -5.88 12.15
N ILE A 164 -13.24 -5.56 12.63
CA ILE A 164 -12.89 -5.72 14.05
C ILE A 164 -13.33 -4.43 14.72
N GLU A 165 -14.12 -4.56 15.77
CA GLU A 165 -14.50 -3.42 16.61
C GLU A 165 -13.26 -2.90 17.31
N MET A 166 -12.99 -1.61 17.15
CA MET A 166 -11.83 -0.98 17.78
C MET A 166 -12.06 -0.89 19.27
N GLN A 167 -11.16 -1.47 20.05
CA GLN A 167 -11.14 -1.27 21.49
C GLN A 167 -10.58 0.12 21.79
N ILE A 168 -11.35 0.92 22.48
CA ILE A 168 -10.93 2.23 23.01
C ILE A 168 -10.39 2.03 24.42
N LEU A 169 -9.48 2.90 24.85
CA LEU A 169 -8.99 2.91 26.23
C LEU A 169 -10.15 3.27 27.17
N PRO A 170 -10.56 2.38 28.10
CA PRO A 170 -11.62 2.70 29.05
C PRO A 170 -11.22 3.85 29.97
N PRO A 171 -12.16 4.72 30.37
CA PRO A 171 -11.86 5.86 31.23
C PRO A 171 -11.13 5.51 32.54
N GLU A 172 -11.46 4.37 33.13
CA GLU A 172 -10.83 3.84 34.36
C GLU A 172 -9.33 3.54 34.20
N HIS A 173 -8.85 3.27 32.99
CA HIS A 173 -7.44 2.98 32.70
C HIS A 173 -6.63 4.19 32.24
N ILE A 174 -7.26 5.37 32.06
CA ILE A 174 -6.55 6.58 31.63
C ILE A 174 -5.47 6.99 32.61
N LYS A 175 -5.74 6.89 33.91
CA LYS A 175 -4.77 7.22 34.97
C LYS A 175 -3.55 6.32 34.88
N ASP A 176 -3.75 5.01 34.83
CA ASP A 176 -2.65 4.02 34.74
C ASP A 176 -1.80 4.21 33.49
N TYR A 177 -2.47 4.56 32.38
CA TYR A 177 -1.82 4.88 31.10
C TYR A 177 -0.90 6.10 31.21
N LEU A 178 -1.39 7.20 31.80
CA LEU A 178 -0.59 8.42 31.99
C LEU A 178 0.55 8.23 32.98
N GLU A 179 0.32 7.50 34.09
CA GLU A 179 1.38 7.13 35.03
C GLU A 179 2.49 6.25 34.40
N ALA A 180 2.09 5.33 33.50
CA ALA A 180 3.05 4.54 32.75
C ALA A 180 3.87 5.36 31.76
N ALA A 181 3.26 6.39 31.16
CA ALA A 181 3.93 7.35 30.29
C ALA A 181 4.91 8.23 31.09
N ASP A 182 4.50 8.68 32.26
CA ASP A 182 5.33 9.52 33.15
C ASP A 182 6.60 8.77 33.63
N ARG A 183 6.44 7.53 34.07
CA ARG A 183 7.60 6.68 34.44
C ARG A 183 8.63 6.50 33.33
N ARG A 184 8.26 6.73 32.08
CA ARG A 184 9.13 6.65 30.91
C ARG A 184 9.61 8.02 30.42
N GLY A 185 9.22 9.11 31.09
CA GLY A 185 9.53 10.47 30.66
C GLY A 185 8.79 10.93 29.39
N LEU A 186 7.69 10.27 29.07
CA LEU A 186 6.91 10.52 27.83
C LEU A 186 5.53 11.15 28.11
N LEU A 187 5.26 11.54 29.35
CA LEU A 187 3.95 12.09 29.74
C LEU A 187 3.48 13.24 28.85
N PRO A 188 4.29 14.27 28.51
CA PRO A 188 3.81 15.38 27.71
C PRO A 188 3.32 14.96 26.33
N MET A 189 4.03 14.02 25.68
CA MET A 189 3.67 13.51 24.35
C MET A 189 2.36 12.70 24.40
N PHE A 190 2.25 11.75 25.34
CA PHE A 190 1.08 10.87 25.45
C PHE A 190 -0.16 11.61 25.97
N TYR A 191 0.03 12.59 26.85
CA TYR A 191 -1.06 13.47 27.30
C TYR A 191 -1.61 14.31 26.13
N LEU A 192 -0.70 14.91 25.33
CA LEU A 192 -1.09 15.68 24.16
C LEU A 192 -1.82 14.80 23.14
N GLU A 193 -1.34 13.57 22.89
CA GLU A 193 -2.02 12.63 21.99
C GLU A 193 -3.45 12.33 22.48
N LEU A 194 -3.61 12.08 23.77
CA LEU A 194 -4.89 11.75 24.38
C LEU A 194 -5.92 12.89 24.23
N VAL A 195 -5.52 14.15 24.50
CA VAL A 195 -6.42 15.29 24.46
C VAL A 195 -6.69 15.83 23.07
N THR A 196 -5.82 15.54 22.09
CA THR A 196 -5.94 16.08 20.73
C THR A 196 -6.33 15.05 19.67
N GLY A 197 -6.13 13.78 19.94
CA GLY A 197 -6.28 12.71 18.94
C GLY A 197 -5.35 12.86 17.74
N LEU A 198 -4.17 13.45 17.90
CA LEU A 198 -3.16 13.55 16.87
C LEU A 198 -2.67 12.17 16.46
N ARG A 199 -2.42 12.00 15.15
CA ARG A 199 -1.82 10.75 14.67
C ARG A 199 -0.34 10.69 15.04
N LYS A 200 0.21 9.48 15.21
CA LYS A 200 1.64 9.25 15.52
C LYS A 200 2.58 10.12 14.66
N GLY A 201 2.40 10.13 13.35
CA GLY A 201 3.25 10.93 12.45
C GLY A 201 3.02 12.43 12.52
N GLU A 202 1.88 12.91 13.03
CA GLU A 202 1.59 14.33 13.26
C GLU A 202 2.27 14.80 14.56
N ILE A 203 2.10 14.05 15.65
CA ILE A 203 2.65 14.44 16.95
C ILE A 203 4.18 14.43 16.96
N THR A 204 4.81 13.46 16.30
CA THR A 204 6.28 13.38 16.21
C THR A 204 6.88 14.42 15.25
N ALA A 205 6.06 15.08 14.43
CA ALA A 205 6.49 16.15 13.53
C ALA A 205 6.32 17.55 14.13
N LEU A 206 5.83 17.68 15.36
CA LEU A 206 5.61 18.98 16.00
C LEU A 206 6.92 19.66 16.33
N LEU A 207 6.96 20.96 16.03
CA LEU A 207 8.00 21.89 16.46
C LEU A 207 7.43 22.84 17.51
N TRP A 208 8.29 23.46 18.30
CA TRP A 208 7.86 24.50 19.25
C TRP A 208 7.18 25.68 18.55
N SER A 209 7.55 25.98 17.31
CA SER A 209 6.90 27.00 16.48
C SER A 209 5.46 26.66 16.08
N ASP A 210 5.02 25.42 16.25
CA ASP A 210 3.62 25.01 15.98
C ASP A 210 2.69 25.28 17.18
N LEU A 211 3.24 25.59 18.37
CA LEU A 211 2.50 25.88 19.59
C LEU A 211 2.23 27.38 19.73
N ASP A 212 0.96 27.74 19.85
CA ASP A 212 0.51 29.07 20.21
C ASP A 212 0.04 29.03 21.68
N ILE A 213 0.92 29.48 22.59
CA ILE A 213 0.69 29.46 24.03
C ILE A 213 -0.48 30.38 24.41
N GLN A 214 -0.58 31.57 23.80
CA GLN A 214 -1.60 32.57 24.14
C GLN A 214 -3.00 32.09 23.80
N ASN A 215 -3.15 31.47 22.60
CA ASN A 215 -4.43 30.94 22.14
C ASN A 215 -4.64 29.47 22.53
N LYS A 216 -3.66 28.84 23.20
CA LYS A 216 -3.68 27.43 23.58
C LYS A 216 -4.03 26.53 22.41
N THR A 217 -3.32 26.68 21.30
CA THR A 217 -3.56 25.89 20.08
C THR A 217 -2.27 25.30 19.52
N ILE A 218 -2.41 24.16 18.86
CA ILE A 218 -1.34 23.53 18.08
C ILE A 218 -1.72 23.50 16.61
N SER A 219 -0.81 23.94 15.76
CA SER A 219 -0.95 23.92 14.31
C SER A 219 -0.45 22.59 13.75
N VAL A 220 -1.34 21.80 13.15
CA VAL A 220 -1.02 20.51 12.53
C VAL A 220 -0.98 20.70 11.02
N SER A 221 0.21 20.83 10.45
CA SER A 221 0.43 21.11 9.02
C SER A 221 1.35 20.10 8.33
N LYS A 222 1.97 19.21 9.10
CA LYS A 222 2.99 18.27 8.63
C LYS A 222 2.92 16.94 9.37
N GLN A 223 3.51 15.92 8.77
CA GLN A 223 3.66 14.59 9.38
C GLN A 223 4.95 13.94 8.90
N TYR A 224 5.53 13.07 9.71
CA TYR A 224 6.62 12.23 9.28
C TYR A 224 6.14 10.94 8.66
N VAL A 225 6.84 10.53 7.59
CA VAL A 225 6.64 9.26 6.91
C VAL A 225 8.00 8.57 6.78
N LYS A 226 8.07 7.31 7.18
CA LYS A 226 9.27 6.48 7.03
C LYS A 226 9.33 5.91 5.61
N ASN A 227 10.41 6.17 4.90
CA ASN A 227 10.69 5.60 3.58
C ASN A 227 11.18 4.14 3.69
N PRO A 228 11.21 3.36 2.61
CA PRO A 228 11.68 1.96 2.63
C PRO A 228 13.14 1.81 3.08
N ASN A 229 13.97 2.81 2.78
CA ASN A 229 15.36 2.87 3.21
C ASN A 229 15.53 3.23 4.70
N GLY A 230 14.41 3.39 5.44
CA GLY A 230 14.40 3.78 6.85
C GLY A 230 14.49 5.28 7.10
N GLU A 231 14.72 6.08 6.08
CA GLU A 231 14.82 7.53 6.15
C GLU A 231 13.48 8.18 6.45
N LEU A 232 13.46 9.17 7.32
CA LEU A 232 12.26 9.93 7.66
C LEU A 232 12.12 11.13 6.74
N THR A 233 10.96 11.26 6.13
CA THR A 233 10.65 12.38 5.24
C THR A 233 9.47 13.16 5.78
N LEU A 234 9.61 14.49 5.81
CA LEU A 234 8.51 15.38 6.14
C LEU A 234 7.51 15.40 4.96
N SER A 235 6.26 15.12 5.24
CA SER A 235 5.19 15.10 4.24
C SER A 235 4.03 15.99 4.68
N ARG A 236 3.36 16.60 3.71
CA ARG A 236 2.08 17.24 3.98
C ARG A 236 1.03 16.20 4.38
N PRO A 237 0.05 16.55 5.20
CA PRO A 237 -1.06 15.66 5.55
C PRO A 237 -1.80 15.14 4.32
N LYS A 238 -2.56 14.05 4.51
CA LYS A 238 -3.21 13.30 3.42
C LYS A 238 -4.27 14.11 2.66
N THR A 239 -4.92 15.06 3.32
CA THR A 239 -5.96 15.92 2.76
C THR A 239 -5.75 17.35 3.24
N GLU A 240 -6.24 18.35 2.50
CA GLU A 240 -6.23 19.75 2.93
C GLU A 240 -6.94 19.95 4.27
N THR A 241 -8.01 19.22 4.51
CA THR A 241 -8.75 19.19 5.79
C THR A 241 -7.94 18.63 6.96
N SER A 242 -6.80 18.00 6.70
CA SER A 242 -5.89 17.54 7.76
C SER A 242 -4.96 18.65 8.28
N VAL A 243 -4.82 19.76 7.56
CA VAL A 243 -4.19 20.98 8.06
C VAL A 243 -5.21 21.65 8.95
N ARG A 244 -4.91 21.71 10.25
CA ARG A 244 -5.86 22.21 11.26
C ARG A 244 -5.15 22.81 12.45
N LYS A 245 -5.84 23.68 13.17
CA LYS A 245 -5.47 24.09 14.53
C LYS A 245 -6.31 23.29 15.51
N VAL A 246 -5.69 22.80 16.56
CA VAL A 246 -6.34 22.03 17.63
C VAL A 246 -6.16 22.79 18.93
N SER A 247 -7.27 23.07 19.62
CA SER A 247 -7.22 23.67 20.95
C SER A 247 -6.77 22.63 21.98
N ILE A 248 -5.96 23.06 22.94
CA ILE A 248 -5.43 22.22 24.02
C ILE A 248 -5.77 22.84 25.38
N PRO A 249 -5.97 22.02 26.42
CA PRO A 249 -6.21 22.52 27.79
C PRO A 249 -4.94 23.13 28.39
N GLN A 250 -5.11 23.92 29.45
CA GLN A 250 -3.99 24.59 30.13
C GLN A 250 -2.96 23.57 30.65
N GLU A 251 -3.43 22.45 31.17
CA GLU A 251 -2.57 21.38 31.70
C GLU A 251 -1.62 20.83 30.61
N ALA A 252 -2.09 20.75 29.36
CA ALA A 252 -1.23 20.37 28.24
C ALA A 252 -0.13 21.44 27.97
N VAL A 253 -0.51 22.72 28.02
CA VAL A 253 0.46 23.82 27.84
C VAL A 253 1.52 23.76 28.95
N ASP A 254 1.13 23.56 30.20
CA ASP A 254 2.03 23.51 31.35
C ASP A 254 3.02 22.32 31.22
N LEU A 255 2.52 21.14 30.84
CA LEU A 255 3.34 19.97 30.58
C LEU A 255 4.34 20.21 29.42
N LEU A 256 3.88 20.83 28.33
CA LEU A 256 4.73 21.14 27.18
C LEU A 256 5.79 22.18 27.54
N MET A 257 5.47 23.20 28.33
CA MET A 257 6.45 24.20 28.77
C MET A 257 7.50 23.61 29.71
N ALA A 258 7.11 22.67 30.59
CA ALA A 258 8.03 21.91 31.42
C ALA A 258 8.95 21.04 30.57
N GLU A 259 8.44 20.43 29.50
CA GLU A 259 9.25 19.66 28.55
C GLU A 259 10.21 20.55 27.76
N HIS A 260 9.77 21.73 27.28
CA HIS A 260 10.62 22.71 26.59
C HIS A 260 11.81 23.13 27.44
N GLY A 261 11.59 23.30 28.76
CA GLY A 261 12.67 23.65 29.68
C GLY A 261 13.81 22.62 29.80
N LYS A 262 13.58 21.37 29.39
CA LYS A 262 14.62 20.32 29.40
C LYS A 262 15.56 20.41 28.19
N HIS A 263 15.10 20.96 27.06
CA HIS A 263 15.87 21.08 25.81
C HIS A 263 15.50 22.36 25.03
N PRO A 264 15.73 23.54 25.57
CA PRO A 264 15.21 24.82 25.06
C PRO A 264 15.75 25.18 23.67
N GLU A 265 16.94 24.71 23.31
CA GLU A 265 17.57 24.99 22.01
C GLU A 265 17.11 23.99 20.91
N ASN A 266 16.41 22.93 21.28
CA ASN A 266 15.97 21.94 20.30
C ASN A 266 14.67 22.39 19.63
N PRO A 267 14.59 22.47 18.28
CA PRO A 267 13.38 22.90 17.60
C PRO A 267 12.24 21.89 17.69
N TYR A 268 12.54 20.61 17.93
CA TYR A 268 11.55 19.55 18.02
C TYR A 268 10.83 19.56 19.37
N MET A 269 9.50 19.45 19.35
CA MET A 269 8.72 19.36 20.58
C MET A 269 8.99 18.05 21.34
N PHE A 270 9.18 16.97 20.61
CA PHE A 270 9.49 15.63 21.15
C PHE A 270 10.69 15.03 20.43
N PRO A 271 11.92 15.47 20.78
CA PRO A 271 13.14 14.92 20.19
C PRO A 271 13.40 13.49 20.66
N SER A 272 14.14 12.72 19.86
CA SER A 272 14.63 11.40 20.24
C SER A 272 15.54 11.54 21.47
N PRO A 273 15.28 10.77 22.52
CA PRO A 273 16.10 10.83 23.76
C PRO A 273 17.54 10.37 23.53
N THR A 274 17.82 9.65 22.44
CA THR A 274 19.16 9.13 22.13
C THR A 274 19.94 10.01 21.16
N THR A 275 19.27 10.68 20.21
CA THR A 275 19.94 11.44 19.16
C THR A 275 19.67 12.94 19.23
N GLY A 276 18.66 13.38 19.97
CA GLY A 276 18.20 14.76 19.99
C GLY A 276 17.50 15.20 18.68
N GLU A 277 17.51 14.33 17.69
CA GLU A 277 16.85 14.53 16.41
C GLU A 277 15.37 14.14 16.50
N MET A 278 14.71 14.22 15.40
CA MET A 278 13.33 13.81 15.22
C MET A 278 13.05 12.40 15.78
N TYR A 279 12.04 12.29 16.62
CA TYR A 279 11.62 11.01 17.17
C TYR A 279 10.61 10.31 16.27
N TYR A 280 10.91 9.08 15.87
CA TYR A 280 9.95 8.23 15.19
C TYR A 280 9.78 6.94 15.99
N PRO A 281 8.72 6.84 16.79
CA PRO A 281 8.42 5.62 17.53
C PRO A 281 8.00 4.51 16.55
N ASP A 282 8.72 3.40 16.58
CA ASP A 282 8.40 2.20 15.78
C ASP A 282 7.16 1.48 16.29
#